data_e4e07f1b5cfc8c15831c2682255d68d7
#
_entry.id   e4e07f1b5cfc8c15831c2682255d68d7
#
_cell.length_a   1.000
_cell.length_b   1.000
_cell.length_c   1.000
_cell.angle_alpha   90.00
_cell.angle_beta   90.00
_cell.angle_gamma   90.00
#
_symmetry.space_group_name_H-M   'P 1'
#
loop_
_entity.id
_entity.type
_entity.pdbx_description
1 polymer ?
#
loop_
_entity_poly.entity_id
_entity_poly.type
_entity_poly.pdbx_seq_one_letter_code
_entity_poly.pdbx_strand_id
1 'polypeptide(L)'
;MLGAGPGKARRQPFQVLKCCLRRALLAIAVVAPVAATADIKSAKFADPTTRYAHAVLGDNVEWGALELRLKGGKSLRFVLPESRVFEDLQPRLADVDLDGDFEVIVVESSQAQGGRLAVYDETGLIATTPFIGRKFRWLAPVGAADLDGDGRVEIAYVDRPHLAKTLRIWRFEDNGLTEVGRLAGVTNHRIGEDFISGGIRDCGNGSEMIVADAKWQNVVVATFDGKEVRSKTIGAFNGPKSFAAALDCS
;
A
#
# COMPACT_ATOMS: atom_id res chain seq x y z
N MET A 1 -22.86 -87.60 -68.79
CA MET A 1 -22.21 -86.33 -69.12
C MET A 1 -22.87 -85.32 -68.27
N LEU A 2 -22.08 -84.47 -67.68
CA LEU A 2 -22.47 -83.36 -66.83
C LEU A 2 -22.46 -83.57 -65.34
N GLY A 3 -21.41 -83.09 -64.76
CA GLY A 3 -21.18 -83.08 -63.34
C GLY A 3 -21.86 -81.88 -62.64
N ALA A 4 -22.38 -82.13 -61.50
CA ALA A 4 -22.88 -81.13 -60.60
C ALA A 4 -21.84 -80.84 -59.52
N GLY A 5 -21.36 -79.62 -59.44
CA GLY A 5 -20.44 -79.19 -58.41
C GLY A 5 -21.14 -78.81 -57.10
N PRO A 6 -20.47 -78.96 -55.94
CA PRO A 6 -21.08 -78.72 -54.63
C PRO A 6 -21.11 -77.28 -54.24
N GLY A 7 -22.24 -76.86 -53.64
CA GLY A 7 -22.49 -75.55 -53.13
C GLY A 7 -21.63 -75.15 -51.91
N LYS A 8 -21.09 -73.97 -51.95
CA LYS A 8 -20.32 -73.31 -50.86
C LYS A 8 -21.30 -72.74 -49.81
N ALA A 9 -21.23 -73.24 -48.59
CA ALA A 9 -21.89 -72.63 -47.44
C ALA A 9 -21.25 -71.28 -47.07
N ARG A 10 -22.09 -70.27 -47.03
CA ARG A 10 -21.69 -68.87 -46.58
C ARG A 10 -21.65 -68.89 -45.05
N ARG A 11 -20.47 -68.68 -44.48
CA ARG A 11 -20.33 -68.41 -43.04
C ARG A 11 -20.54 -66.90 -42.84
N GLN A 12 -21.49 -66.53 -41.98
CA GLN A 12 -21.68 -65.15 -41.52
C GLN A 12 -20.64 -64.86 -40.44
N PRO A 13 -20.03 -63.64 -40.40
CA PRO A 13 -19.11 -63.27 -39.36
C PRO A 13 -19.89 -62.79 -38.11
N PHE A 14 -19.49 -63.32 -36.96
CA PHE A 14 -19.93 -62.84 -35.63
C PHE A 14 -19.50 -61.43 -35.44
N GLN A 15 -20.46 -60.50 -35.24
CA GLN A 15 -20.18 -59.14 -34.75
C GLN A 15 -19.89 -59.18 -33.27
N VAL A 16 -18.64 -58.91 -32.89
CA VAL A 16 -18.23 -58.67 -31.50
C VAL A 16 -18.62 -57.27 -31.13
N LEU A 17 -19.65 -57.15 -30.30
CA LEU A 17 -20.11 -55.88 -29.72
C LEU A 17 -19.06 -55.40 -28.70
N LYS A 18 -18.20 -54.42 -29.09
CA LYS A 18 -17.29 -53.76 -28.17
C LYS A 18 -18.05 -52.78 -27.28
N CYS A 19 -18.32 -53.20 -26.06
CA CYS A 19 -18.86 -52.37 -25.00
C CYS A 19 -17.77 -51.36 -24.53
N CYS A 20 -17.80 -50.11 -25.04
CA CYS A 20 -16.95 -49.04 -24.57
C CYS A 20 -17.48 -48.48 -23.25
N LEU A 21 -16.95 -48.97 -22.15
CA LEU A 21 -17.15 -48.41 -20.81
C LEU A 21 -16.39 -47.05 -20.75
N ARG A 22 -17.09 -45.93 -21.02
CA ARG A 22 -16.56 -44.59 -20.76
C ARG A 22 -16.53 -44.38 -19.24
N ARG A 23 -15.36 -44.51 -18.62
CA ARG A 23 -15.12 -44.03 -17.25
C ARG A 23 -15.14 -42.51 -17.26
N ALA A 24 -16.24 -41.92 -16.79
CA ALA A 24 -16.30 -40.47 -16.50
C ALA A 24 -15.44 -40.23 -15.24
N LEU A 25 -14.29 -39.62 -15.41
CA LEU A 25 -13.49 -39.07 -14.31
C LEU A 25 -14.19 -37.80 -13.83
N LEU A 26 -14.86 -37.86 -12.70
CA LEU A 26 -15.40 -36.69 -12.00
C LEU A 26 -14.22 -35.99 -11.34
N ALA A 27 -13.74 -34.88 -11.92
CA ALA A 27 -12.78 -34.02 -11.27
C ALA A 27 -13.49 -33.22 -10.16
N ILE A 28 -13.27 -33.62 -8.92
CA ILE A 28 -13.70 -32.85 -7.75
C ILE A 28 -12.74 -31.64 -7.66
N ALA A 29 -13.20 -30.46 -8.07
CA ALA A 29 -12.50 -29.22 -7.79
C ALA A 29 -12.57 -28.96 -6.27
N VAL A 30 -11.46 -29.15 -5.57
CA VAL A 30 -11.30 -28.73 -4.18
C VAL A 30 -11.17 -27.21 -4.20
N VAL A 31 -12.25 -26.49 -3.94
CA VAL A 31 -12.21 -25.06 -3.66
C VAL A 31 -11.62 -24.92 -2.26
N ALA A 32 -10.34 -24.57 -2.17
CA ALA A 32 -9.76 -24.17 -0.89
C ALA A 32 -10.52 -22.92 -0.40
N PRO A 33 -10.93 -22.86 0.89
CA PRO A 33 -11.49 -21.62 1.41
C PRO A 33 -10.42 -20.53 1.31
N VAL A 34 -10.68 -19.49 0.56
CA VAL A 34 -9.95 -18.23 0.67
C VAL A 34 -10.20 -17.76 2.10
N ALA A 35 -9.17 -17.67 2.91
CA ALA A 35 -9.28 -17.06 4.23
C ALA A 35 -9.83 -15.64 3.99
N ALA A 36 -11.03 -15.36 4.50
CA ALA A 36 -11.57 -14.02 4.46
C ALA A 36 -10.62 -13.16 5.27
N THR A 37 -9.91 -12.24 4.63
CA THR A 37 -9.15 -11.19 5.28
C THR A 37 -10.11 -10.38 6.15
N ALA A 38 -9.71 -10.04 7.35
CA ALA A 38 -10.61 -9.38 8.28
C ALA A 38 -10.48 -7.87 8.11
N ASP A 39 -11.34 -7.31 7.27
CA ASP A 39 -11.36 -5.90 6.86
C ASP A 39 -11.25 -4.91 8.06
N ILE A 40 -10.26 -4.05 8.00
CA ILE A 40 -9.97 -3.03 9.01
C ILE A 40 -10.93 -1.86 8.84
N LYS A 41 -11.74 -1.59 9.86
CA LYS A 41 -12.69 -0.48 9.88
C LYS A 41 -12.05 0.84 10.30
N SER A 42 -11.13 0.79 11.26
CA SER A 42 -10.44 1.96 11.79
C SER A 42 -9.17 1.57 12.52
N ALA A 43 -8.25 2.50 12.62
CA ALA A 43 -7.01 2.38 13.37
C ALA A 43 -6.79 3.62 14.24
N LYS A 44 -6.12 3.47 15.38
CA LYS A 44 -5.68 4.57 16.23
C LYS A 44 -4.41 4.20 16.98
N PHE A 45 -3.65 5.20 17.36
CA PHE A 45 -2.53 5.00 18.27
C PHE A 45 -3.00 4.88 19.73
N ALA A 46 -2.18 4.21 20.54
CA ALA A 46 -2.39 3.99 21.97
C ALA A 46 -1.05 3.95 22.70
N ASP A 47 -1.11 3.94 24.05
CA ASP A 47 0.06 4.00 24.92
C ASP A 47 0.93 5.23 24.67
N PRO A 48 0.43 6.44 25.02
CA PRO A 48 1.24 7.65 24.89
C PRO A 48 2.53 7.53 25.73
N THR A 49 3.64 7.97 25.15
CA THR A 49 4.98 7.84 25.76
C THR A 49 5.90 8.98 25.37
N THR A 50 6.81 9.34 26.25
CA THR A 50 7.86 10.35 26.00
C THR A 50 9.23 9.74 25.76
N ARG A 51 9.32 8.40 25.58
CA ARG A 51 10.61 7.70 25.39
C ARG A 51 11.36 8.09 24.12
N TYR A 52 10.69 8.81 23.19
CA TYR A 52 11.27 9.34 21.94
C TYR A 52 10.86 10.81 21.75
N ALA A 53 11.31 11.70 22.62
CA ALA A 53 10.93 13.12 22.62
C ALA A 53 11.60 13.90 21.47
N HIS A 54 11.08 13.76 20.24
CA HIS A 54 11.60 14.45 19.06
C HIS A 54 10.94 15.80 18.84
N ALA A 55 9.70 15.97 19.28
CA ALA A 55 8.90 17.19 19.18
C ALA A 55 8.74 17.75 17.74
N VAL A 56 8.87 16.93 16.74
CA VAL A 56 8.72 17.36 15.34
C VAL A 56 7.27 17.71 15.01
N LEU A 57 6.31 17.06 15.69
CA LEU A 57 4.86 17.20 15.53
C LEU A 57 4.22 18.17 16.54
N GLY A 58 5.03 19.01 17.21
CA GLY A 58 4.53 20.06 18.11
C GLY A 58 4.54 19.70 19.59
N ASP A 59 4.60 18.44 19.94
CA ASP A 59 4.73 17.97 21.33
C ASP A 59 5.80 16.86 21.48
N ASN A 60 5.97 16.34 22.70
CA ASN A 60 6.95 15.30 23.01
C ASN A 60 6.31 13.92 23.22
N VAL A 61 5.03 13.77 22.85
CA VAL A 61 4.30 12.53 23.07
C VAL A 61 4.23 11.73 21.78
N GLU A 62 4.76 10.54 21.84
CA GLU A 62 4.67 9.53 20.79
C GLU A 62 3.86 8.34 21.29
N TRP A 63 3.71 7.29 20.48
CA TRP A 63 2.81 6.19 20.78
C TRP A 63 3.55 4.85 20.84
N GLY A 64 3.19 4.05 21.86
CA GLY A 64 3.78 2.71 22.05
C GLY A 64 3.00 1.59 21.37
N ALA A 65 1.74 1.83 21.01
CA ALA A 65 0.86 0.80 20.44
C ALA A 65 0.00 1.33 19.29
N LEU A 66 -0.41 0.41 18.41
CA LEU A 66 -1.40 0.58 17.36
C LEU A 66 -2.59 -0.32 17.65
N GLU A 67 -3.80 0.23 17.67
CA GLU A 67 -5.06 -0.51 17.82
C GLU A 67 -5.85 -0.48 16.52
N LEU A 68 -6.22 -1.67 16.03
CA LEU A 68 -7.09 -1.85 14.87
C LEU A 68 -8.48 -2.31 15.34
N ARG A 69 -9.50 -1.78 14.69
CA ARG A 69 -10.89 -2.23 14.82
C ARG A 69 -11.32 -2.87 13.52
N LEU A 70 -11.71 -4.13 13.55
CA LEU A 70 -12.19 -4.86 12.38
C LEU A 70 -13.69 -4.64 12.16
N LYS A 71 -14.20 -4.75 10.94
CA LYS A 71 -15.64 -4.65 10.61
C LYS A 71 -16.49 -5.63 11.41
N GLY A 72 -15.96 -6.83 11.72
CA GLY A 72 -16.58 -7.83 12.58
C GLY A 72 -16.62 -7.47 14.08
N GLY A 73 -16.12 -6.29 14.48
CA GLY A 73 -16.16 -5.80 15.87
C GLY A 73 -14.98 -6.25 16.74
N LYS A 74 -14.13 -7.18 16.28
CA LYS A 74 -12.89 -7.56 16.96
C LYS A 74 -11.91 -6.39 16.97
N SER A 75 -11.15 -6.25 18.06
CA SER A 75 -10.03 -5.32 18.16
C SER A 75 -8.72 -6.09 18.22
N LEU A 76 -7.72 -5.58 17.54
CA LEU A 76 -6.35 -6.07 17.56
C LEU A 76 -5.45 -4.97 18.12
N ARG A 77 -4.34 -5.37 18.74
CA ARG A 77 -3.39 -4.43 19.33
C ARG A 77 -1.97 -4.90 19.08
N PHE A 78 -1.17 -4.03 18.50
CA PHE A 78 0.26 -4.24 18.22
C PHE A 78 1.07 -3.29 19.08
N VAL A 79 1.94 -3.83 19.94
CA VAL A 79 2.79 -3.08 20.87
C VAL A 79 4.22 -3.08 20.34
N LEU A 80 4.79 -1.90 20.19
CA LEU A 80 6.20 -1.77 19.81
C LEU A 80 7.13 -2.02 21.01
N PRO A 81 8.31 -2.60 20.76
CA PRO A 81 9.34 -2.71 21.80
C PRO A 81 9.79 -1.32 22.27
N GLU A 82 10.37 -1.23 23.47
CA GLU A 82 10.85 0.02 24.05
C GLU A 82 11.83 0.81 23.15
N SER A 83 12.49 0.13 22.22
CA SER A 83 13.41 0.73 21.24
C SER A 83 12.72 1.47 20.10
N ARG A 84 11.38 1.41 19.99
CA ARG A 84 10.60 2.04 18.91
C ARG A 84 9.34 2.74 19.45
N VAL A 85 8.83 3.69 18.65
CA VAL A 85 7.55 4.35 18.82
C VAL A 85 6.85 4.49 17.47
N PHE A 86 5.54 4.72 17.46
CA PHE A 86 4.85 5.33 16.33
C PHE A 86 4.96 6.84 16.48
N GLU A 87 5.65 7.48 15.53
CA GLU A 87 5.90 8.93 15.47
C GLU A 87 5.08 9.50 14.31
N ASP A 88 3.79 9.65 14.53
CA ASP A 88 2.85 10.08 13.50
C ASP A 88 1.60 10.70 14.13
N LEU A 89 0.89 11.53 13.35
CA LEU A 89 -0.34 12.19 13.80
C LEU A 89 -1.50 11.21 13.93
N GLN A 90 -1.61 10.30 12.96
CA GLN A 90 -2.66 9.27 12.92
C GLN A 90 -2.26 8.13 11.98
N PRO A 91 -2.77 6.90 12.22
CA PRO A 91 -2.70 5.84 11.24
C PRO A 91 -3.53 6.19 9.99
N ARG A 92 -3.08 5.78 8.80
CA ARG A 92 -3.79 5.98 7.53
C ARG A 92 -4.25 4.65 6.98
N LEU A 93 -5.53 4.56 6.65
CA LEU A 93 -6.09 3.40 5.98
C LEU A 93 -5.94 3.57 4.46
N ALA A 94 -5.47 2.53 3.80
CA ALA A 94 -5.40 2.42 2.34
C ALA A 94 -5.47 0.95 1.94
N ASP A 95 -6.15 0.65 0.84
CA ASP A 95 -6.13 -0.64 0.18
C ASP A 95 -4.86 -0.67 -0.69
N VAL A 96 -3.75 -1.23 -0.17
CA VAL A 96 -2.44 -1.12 -0.83
C VAL A 96 -2.13 -2.28 -1.77
N ASP A 97 -2.90 -3.37 -1.72
CA ASP A 97 -2.80 -4.51 -2.64
C ASP A 97 -4.00 -4.67 -3.57
N LEU A 98 -5.01 -3.79 -3.42
CA LEU A 98 -6.23 -3.73 -4.21
C LEU A 98 -7.11 -4.98 -4.10
N ASP A 99 -7.09 -5.62 -2.93
CA ASP A 99 -7.93 -6.79 -2.64
C ASP A 99 -9.32 -6.42 -2.07
N GLY A 100 -9.53 -5.13 -1.76
CA GLY A 100 -10.78 -4.55 -1.28
C GLY A 100 -10.84 -4.41 0.25
N ASP A 101 -9.84 -4.85 0.97
CA ASP A 101 -9.64 -4.64 2.40
C ASP A 101 -8.61 -3.52 2.64
N PHE A 102 -8.56 -2.97 3.87
CA PHE A 102 -7.62 -1.89 4.17
C PHE A 102 -6.43 -2.36 4.97
N GLU A 103 -5.24 -1.87 4.60
CA GLU A 103 -4.04 -1.85 5.41
C GLU A 103 -3.89 -0.52 6.15
N VAL A 104 -2.98 -0.50 7.10
CA VAL A 104 -2.67 0.66 7.93
C VAL A 104 -1.25 1.12 7.73
N ILE A 105 -1.10 2.30 7.16
CA ILE A 105 0.19 2.96 6.95
C ILE A 105 0.50 3.85 8.14
N VAL A 106 1.70 3.68 8.72
CA VAL A 106 2.19 4.44 9.88
C VAL A 106 3.67 4.81 9.73
N VAL A 107 4.13 5.74 10.56
CA VAL A 107 5.56 6.01 10.74
C VAL A 107 6.02 5.40 12.06
N GLU A 108 6.98 4.49 11.97
CA GLU A 108 7.71 3.98 13.14
C GLU A 108 9.06 4.69 13.29
N SER A 109 9.42 5.10 14.49
CA SER A 109 10.74 5.66 14.79
C SER A 109 11.52 4.81 15.78
N SER A 110 12.76 4.52 15.42
CA SER A 110 13.74 3.78 16.24
C SER A 110 14.58 4.74 17.09
N GLN A 111 14.85 4.36 18.34
CA GLN A 111 15.76 5.08 19.24
C GLN A 111 17.18 5.28 18.65
N ALA A 112 17.61 4.42 17.73
CA ALA A 112 18.92 4.47 17.11
C ALA A 112 18.91 4.99 15.68
N GLN A 113 17.88 4.62 14.88
CA GLN A 113 17.89 4.72 13.43
C GLN A 113 16.87 5.72 12.85
N GLY A 114 16.04 6.36 13.69
CA GLY A 114 15.02 7.31 13.25
C GLY A 114 13.84 6.62 12.57
N GLY A 115 13.13 7.36 11.72
CA GLY A 115 11.87 6.95 11.11
C GLY A 115 12.00 5.92 10.00
N ARG A 116 10.92 5.15 9.80
CA ARG A 116 10.62 4.36 8.61
C ARG A 116 9.12 4.36 8.36
N LEU A 117 8.68 4.15 7.13
CA LEU A 117 7.30 3.83 6.84
C LEU A 117 7.06 2.35 7.13
N ALA A 118 5.90 2.02 7.69
CA ALA A 118 5.49 0.66 7.99
C ALA A 118 4.03 0.45 7.59
N VAL A 119 3.71 -0.74 7.10
CA VAL A 119 2.37 -1.17 6.70
C VAL A 119 1.96 -2.36 7.55
N TYR A 120 0.77 -2.28 8.12
CA TYR A 120 0.16 -3.31 8.98
C TYR A 120 -1.15 -3.78 8.39
N ASP A 121 -1.44 -5.05 8.53
CA ASP A 121 -2.74 -5.67 8.35
C ASP A 121 -3.27 -6.25 9.68
N GLU A 122 -4.32 -7.08 9.63
CA GLU A 122 -4.87 -7.76 10.81
C GLU A 122 -3.95 -8.87 11.36
N THR A 123 -2.92 -9.27 10.64
CA THR A 123 -1.92 -10.26 11.07
C THR A 123 -0.71 -9.60 11.73
N GLY A 124 -0.49 -8.29 11.48
CA GLY A 124 0.60 -7.50 12.04
C GLY A 124 1.36 -6.69 11.01
N LEU A 125 2.65 -6.54 11.22
CA LEU A 125 3.55 -5.82 10.32
C LEU A 125 3.83 -6.65 9.06
N ILE A 126 3.44 -6.14 7.88
CA ILE A 126 3.62 -6.84 6.59
C ILE A 126 4.74 -6.23 5.73
N ALA A 127 4.93 -4.91 5.76
CA ALA A 127 5.96 -4.28 4.95
C ALA A 127 6.60 -3.07 5.64
N THR A 128 7.88 -2.79 5.33
CA THR A 128 8.56 -1.59 5.81
C THR A 128 9.55 -1.05 4.80
N THR A 129 9.77 0.26 4.81
CA THR A 129 10.98 0.84 4.23
C THR A 129 12.17 0.64 5.16
N PRO A 130 13.42 0.78 4.70
CA PRO A 130 14.56 0.91 5.59
C PRO A 130 14.40 2.11 6.53
N PHE A 131 14.95 2.02 7.74
CA PHE A 131 15.10 3.18 8.60
C PHE A 131 16.00 4.25 7.95
N ILE A 132 15.75 5.52 8.26
CA ILE A 132 16.56 6.65 7.74
C ILE A 132 18.04 6.52 8.16
N GLY A 133 18.31 5.83 9.27
CA GLY A 133 19.66 5.48 9.73
C GLY A 133 20.20 6.37 10.85
N ARG A 134 19.43 7.33 11.37
CA ARG A 134 19.85 8.20 12.47
C ARG A 134 18.66 8.63 13.33
N LYS A 135 18.83 8.59 14.66
CA LYS A 135 17.86 9.10 15.63
C LYS A 135 17.43 10.54 15.29
N PHE A 136 16.17 10.86 15.57
CA PHE A 136 15.57 12.15 15.29
C PHE A 136 15.66 12.55 13.80
N ARG A 137 15.42 11.59 12.94
CA ARG A 137 15.15 11.78 11.53
C ARG A 137 13.81 11.15 11.21
N TRP A 138 12.93 11.95 10.68
CA TRP A 138 11.54 11.62 10.48
C TRP A 138 11.14 11.78 9.01
N LEU A 139 10.05 11.18 8.62
CA LEU A 139 9.44 11.27 7.31
C LEU A 139 7.96 11.69 7.46
N ALA A 140 7.46 12.49 6.53
CA ALA A 140 6.10 13.00 6.54
C ALA A 140 5.31 12.34 5.39
N PRO A 141 4.32 11.47 5.69
CA PRO A 141 3.50 10.83 4.67
C PRO A 141 2.77 11.83 3.78
N VAL A 142 2.63 11.48 2.49
CA VAL A 142 1.80 12.21 1.52
C VAL A 142 0.52 11.43 1.27
N GLY A 143 0.60 10.12 1.04
CA GLY A 143 -0.55 9.26 0.81
C GLY A 143 -0.18 7.99 0.07
N ALA A 144 -1.21 7.22 -0.31
CA ALA A 144 -1.09 5.99 -1.10
C ALA A 144 -2.15 6.00 -2.20
N ALA A 145 -1.77 5.62 -3.42
CA ALA A 145 -2.63 5.44 -4.58
C ALA A 145 -1.86 4.70 -5.68
N ASP A 146 -2.56 4.18 -6.68
CA ASP A 146 -1.97 3.84 -7.98
C ASP A 146 -1.57 5.16 -8.66
N LEU A 147 -0.27 5.50 -8.61
CA LEU A 147 0.24 6.79 -9.06
C LEU A 147 0.56 6.83 -10.56
N ASP A 148 0.81 5.69 -11.17
CA ASP A 148 1.16 5.57 -12.59
C ASP A 148 0.08 4.86 -13.44
N GLY A 149 -0.98 4.37 -12.82
CA GLY A 149 -2.11 3.73 -13.50
C GLY A 149 -1.83 2.29 -13.93
N ASP A 150 -0.85 1.62 -13.32
CA ASP A 150 -0.45 0.25 -13.69
C ASP A 150 -1.17 -0.85 -12.87
N GLY A 151 -2.07 -0.45 -11.95
CA GLY A 151 -2.84 -1.35 -11.10
C GLY A 151 -2.07 -1.81 -9.86
N ARG A 152 -1.02 -1.11 -9.45
CA ARG A 152 -0.28 -1.32 -8.19
C ARG A 152 -0.24 -0.03 -7.41
N VAL A 153 -0.26 -0.13 -6.10
CA VAL A 153 -0.28 1.05 -5.24
C VAL A 153 1.12 1.48 -4.85
N GLU A 154 1.38 2.77 -4.97
CA GLU A 154 2.54 3.41 -4.40
C GLU A 154 2.18 4.19 -3.15
N ILE A 155 3.10 4.16 -2.18
CA ILE A 155 3.05 4.96 -0.96
C ILE A 155 4.12 6.05 -1.05
N ALA A 156 3.68 7.30 -0.92
CA ALA A 156 4.57 8.46 -1.03
C ALA A 156 4.75 9.16 0.32
N TYR A 157 5.97 9.60 0.60
CA TYR A 157 6.30 10.45 1.74
C TYR A 157 7.44 11.43 1.43
N VAL A 158 7.55 12.52 2.19
CA VAL A 158 8.72 13.39 2.15
C VAL A 158 9.72 12.95 3.21
N ASP A 159 10.87 12.47 2.76
CA ASP A 159 12.01 12.11 3.60
C ASP A 159 12.63 13.38 4.21
N ARG A 160 12.69 13.43 5.54
CA ARG A 160 13.27 14.52 6.32
C ARG A 160 12.82 15.89 5.80
N PRO A 161 11.54 16.25 5.93
CA PRO A 161 10.94 17.45 5.31
C PRO A 161 11.65 18.76 5.70
N HIS A 162 12.39 18.76 6.81
CA HIS A 162 13.15 19.92 7.27
C HIS A 162 14.62 19.92 6.82
N LEU A 163 15.13 18.78 6.27
CA LEU A 163 16.54 18.59 5.92
C LEU A 163 16.74 18.14 4.48
N ALA A 164 16.40 16.88 4.17
CA ALA A 164 16.61 16.30 2.83
C ALA A 164 15.58 16.82 1.83
N LYS A 165 14.35 17.12 2.29
CA LYS A 165 13.27 17.67 1.46
C LYS A 165 13.11 16.90 0.15
N THR A 166 12.99 15.58 0.27
CA THR A 166 12.93 14.68 -0.86
C THR A 166 11.69 13.83 -0.79
N LEU A 167 10.79 13.98 -1.75
CA LEU A 167 9.67 13.06 -1.96
C LEU A 167 10.24 11.71 -2.39
N ARG A 168 9.79 10.63 -1.75
CA ARG A 168 10.09 9.24 -2.10
C ARG A 168 8.81 8.50 -2.38
N ILE A 169 8.84 7.63 -3.37
CA ILE A 169 7.70 6.83 -3.84
C ILE A 169 8.11 5.36 -3.72
N TRP A 170 7.29 4.58 -3.03
CA TRP A 170 7.53 3.17 -2.74
C TRP A 170 6.36 2.34 -3.23
N ARG A 171 6.61 1.44 -4.15
CA ARG A 171 5.62 0.49 -4.65
C ARG A 171 5.43 -0.63 -3.65
N PHE A 172 4.16 -0.93 -3.34
CA PHE A 172 3.80 -2.10 -2.56
C PHE A 172 3.58 -3.29 -3.51
N GLU A 173 4.26 -4.39 -3.25
CA GLU A 173 4.11 -5.64 -4.01
C GLU A 173 4.61 -6.81 -3.17
N ASP A 174 3.89 -7.93 -3.14
CA ASP A 174 4.26 -9.17 -2.43
C ASP A 174 4.66 -8.92 -0.95
N ASN A 175 3.88 -8.12 -0.23
CA ASN A 175 4.18 -7.72 1.15
C ASN A 175 5.57 -7.06 1.32
N GLY A 176 6.00 -6.32 0.33
CA GLY A 176 7.27 -5.59 0.31
C GLY A 176 7.13 -4.17 -0.20
N LEU A 177 8.12 -3.33 0.09
CA LEU A 177 8.20 -1.96 -0.39
C LEU A 177 9.50 -1.76 -1.18
N THR A 178 9.37 -1.38 -2.46
CA THR A 178 10.50 -1.06 -3.35
C THR A 178 10.46 0.41 -3.73
N GLU A 179 11.56 1.14 -3.55
CA GLU A 179 11.63 2.54 -4.01
C GLU A 179 11.64 2.61 -5.54
N VAL A 180 10.62 3.25 -6.11
CA VAL A 180 10.43 3.38 -7.56
C VAL A 180 10.61 4.80 -8.07
N GLY A 181 10.61 5.80 -7.19
CA GLY A 181 10.77 7.18 -7.62
C GLY A 181 11.19 8.13 -6.49
N ARG A 182 11.79 9.26 -6.87
CA ARG A 182 12.14 10.34 -5.95
C ARG A 182 12.19 11.69 -6.63
N LEU A 183 11.88 12.75 -5.86
CA LEU A 183 11.97 14.14 -6.30
C LEU A 183 12.56 14.98 -5.17
N ALA A 184 13.70 15.61 -5.39
CA ALA A 184 14.31 16.52 -4.42
C ALA A 184 13.72 17.94 -4.51
N GLY A 185 13.87 18.73 -3.45
CA GLY A 185 13.48 20.13 -3.43
C GLY A 185 12.01 20.36 -3.07
N VAL A 186 11.35 19.40 -2.44
CA VAL A 186 9.96 19.53 -1.99
C VAL A 186 9.80 19.16 -0.52
N THR A 187 8.76 19.70 0.12
CA THR A 187 8.45 19.48 1.52
C THR A 187 6.94 19.52 1.77
N ASN A 188 6.50 19.00 2.92
CA ASN A 188 5.08 18.99 3.30
C ASN A 188 4.86 19.20 4.81
N HIS A 189 5.92 19.54 5.57
CA HIS A 189 5.80 19.76 7.00
C HIS A 189 6.84 20.79 7.50
N ARG A 190 6.45 21.64 8.46
CA ARG A 190 7.33 22.54 9.22
C ARG A 190 7.46 22.08 10.66
N ILE A 191 8.65 22.23 11.25
CA ILE A 191 8.88 21.83 12.64
C ILE A 191 7.87 22.51 13.57
N GLY A 192 7.22 21.72 14.42
CA GLY A 192 6.28 22.19 15.42
C GLY A 192 4.84 22.34 14.92
N GLU A 193 4.56 22.09 13.63
CA GLU A 193 3.18 21.95 13.16
C GLU A 193 2.59 20.61 13.61
N ASP A 194 1.34 20.63 14.07
CA ASP A 194 0.54 19.46 14.45
C ASP A 194 -0.26 18.88 13.28
N PHE A 195 0.12 19.21 12.05
CA PHE A 195 -0.47 18.69 10.81
C PHE A 195 0.58 18.53 9.71
N ILE A 196 0.31 17.63 8.77
CA ILE A 196 1.08 17.43 7.54
C ILE A 196 0.29 18.04 6.39
N SER A 197 0.96 18.88 5.60
CA SER A 197 0.37 19.57 4.46
C SER A 197 0.38 18.72 3.20
N GLY A 198 -0.55 19.02 2.27
CA GLY A 198 -0.63 18.33 0.99
C GLY A 198 -1.37 17.00 1.07
N GLY A 199 -1.13 16.12 0.09
CA GLY A 199 -1.84 14.85 -0.03
C GLY A 199 -1.83 14.35 -1.48
N ILE A 200 -2.69 13.38 -1.77
CA ILE A 200 -2.94 12.89 -3.13
C ILE A 200 -4.31 13.38 -3.58
N ARG A 201 -4.42 13.76 -4.85
CA ARG A 201 -5.67 14.10 -5.52
C ARG A 201 -5.75 13.42 -6.88
N ASP A 202 -6.95 13.33 -7.42
CA ASP A 202 -7.19 13.04 -8.84
C ASP A 202 -8.16 14.10 -9.40
N CYS A 203 -7.69 14.89 -10.36
CA CYS A 203 -8.49 15.89 -11.06
C CYS A 203 -8.93 15.42 -12.46
N GLY A 204 -9.03 14.09 -12.65
CA GLY A 204 -9.44 13.46 -13.91
C GLY A 204 -8.28 13.16 -14.86
N ASN A 205 -7.03 13.28 -14.38
CA ASN A 205 -5.83 12.96 -15.15
C ASN A 205 -4.93 11.92 -14.47
N GLY A 206 -5.47 11.18 -13.50
CA GLY A 206 -4.75 10.25 -12.64
C GLY A 206 -4.29 10.88 -11.33
N SER A 207 -3.69 10.06 -10.49
CA SER A 207 -3.28 10.43 -9.14
C SER A 207 -2.07 11.38 -9.15
N GLU A 208 -2.17 12.51 -8.44
CA GLU A 208 -1.14 13.54 -8.31
C GLU A 208 -0.83 13.78 -6.83
N MET A 209 0.45 13.98 -6.52
CA MET A 209 0.92 14.33 -5.17
C MET A 209 1.07 15.84 -5.04
N ILE A 210 0.44 16.43 -4.03
CA ILE A 210 0.48 17.87 -3.74
C ILE A 210 1.41 18.12 -2.56
N VAL A 211 2.46 18.91 -2.78
CA VAL A 211 3.48 19.26 -1.79
C VAL A 211 3.88 20.74 -1.92
N ALA A 212 4.70 21.27 -1.03
CA ALA A 212 5.33 22.58 -1.17
C ALA A 212 6.71 22.46 -1.83
N ASP A 213 7.20 23.55 -2.43
CA ASP A 213 8.62 23.66 -2.73
C ASP A 213 9.45 23.75 -1.42
N ALA A 214 10.76 23.51 -1.53
CA ALA A 214 11.68 23.47 -0.38
C ALA A 214 11.71 24.77 0.45
N LYS A 215 11.22 25.89 -0.09
CA LYS A 215 11.21 27.20 0.54
C LYS A 215 9.82 27.65 1.00
N TRP A 216 8.80 26.81 0.80
CA TRP A 216 7.41 27.15 1.10
C TRP A 216 6.91 28.41 0.36
N GLN A 217 7.39 28.62 -0.87
CA GLN A 217 6.95 29.74 -1.72
C GLN A 217 5.82 29.32 -2.65
N ASN A 218 5.81 28.04 -3.05
CA ASN A 218 4.87 27.54 -4.04
C ASN A 218 4.24 26.22 -3.62
N VAL A 219 3.02 25.99 -4.09
CA VAL A 219 2.38 24.67 -4.15
C VAL A 219 2.84 23.97 -5.42
N VAL A 220 3.29 22.74 -5.27
CA VAL A 220 3.87 21.91 -6.32
C VAL A 220 3.01 20.66 -6.49
N VAL A 221 2.63 20.33 -7.70
CA VAL A 221 2.11 19.03 -8.09
C VAL A 221 3.28 18.16 -8.56
N ALA A 222 3.36 16.94 -8.05
CA ALA A 222 4.28 15.91 -8.51
C ALA A 222 3.48 14.74 -9.09
N THR A 223 3.90 14.24 -10.26
CA THR A 223 3.33 13.09 -10.96
C THR A 223 4.39 12.02 -11.15
N PHE A 224 3.98 10.77 -11.15
CA PHE A 224 4.83 9.61 -11.43
C PHE A 224 4.26 8.87 -12.65
N ASP A 225 5.10 8.45 -13.59
CA ASP A 225 4.72 7.75 -14.82
C ASP A 225 5.27 6.32 -14.90
N GLY A 226 5.60 5.74 -13.73
CA GLY A 226 6.22 4.41 -13.64
C GLY A 226 7.73 4.40 -13.85
N LYS A 227 8.33 5.53 -14.24
CA LYS A 227 9.77 5.67 -14.51
C LYS A 227 10.37 6.93 -13.92
N GLU A 228 9.69 8.06 -14.08
CA GLU A 228 10.18 9.37 -13.68
C GLU A 228 9.15 10.10 -12.82
N VAL A 229 9.65 10.85 -11.85
CA VAL A 229 8.84 11.80 -11.09
C VAL A 229 9.03 13.19 -11.69
N ARG A 230 7.94 13.78 -12.19
CA ARG A 230 7.92 15.14 -12.72
C ARG A 230 7.19 16.07 -11.78
N SER A 231 7.51 17.35 -11.80
CA SER A 231 6.83 18.33 -10.98
C SER A 231 6.56 19.63 -11.70
N LYS A 232 5.50 20.33 -11.26
CA LYS A 232 5.08 21.63 -11.77
C LYS A 232 4.57 22.48 -10.62
N THR A 233 4.97 23.75 -10.58
CA THR A 233 4.35 24.76 -9.71
C THR A 233 2.92 25.05 -10.20
N ILE A 234 1.95 24.97 -9.30
CA ILE A 234 0.53 25.22 -9.60
C ILE A 234 -0.02 26.50 -8.96
N GLY A 235 0.74 27.13 -8.06
CA GLY A 235 0.36 28.40 -7.45
C GLY A 235 1.31 28.81 -6.35
N ALA A 236 1.16 30.05 -5.86
CA ALA A 236 1.89 30.53 -4.70
C ALA A 236 1.36 29.87 -3.42
N PHE A 237 2.25 29.57 -2.48
CA PHE A 237 1.86 29.11 -1.15
C PHE A 237 1.50 30.32 -0.25
N ASN A 238 0.22 30.46 0.05
CA ASN A 238 -0.34 31.52 0.90
C ASN A 238 -0.97 30.94 2.20
N GLY A 239 -0.36 29.88 2.74
CA GLY A 239 -0.84 29.18 3.92
C GLY A 239 -1.65 27.90 3.61
N PRO A 240 -2.21 27.22 4.63
CA PRO A 240 -2.87 25.91 4.47
C PRO A 240 -4.02 25.88 3.46
N LYS A 241 -4.72 27.00 3.26
CA LYS A 241 -5.80 27.12 2.27
C LYS A 241 -5.33 26.87 0.83
N SER A 242 -4.07 27.15 0.52
CA SER A 242 -3.51 26.87 -0.81
C SER A 242 -3.46 25.38 -1.12
N PHE A 243 -3.21 24.55 -0.09
CA PHE A 243 -3.27 23.09 -0.25
C PHE A 243 -4.70 22.59 -0.37
N ALA A 244 -5.64 23.11 0.44
CA ALA A 244 -7.04 22.75 0.35
C ALA A 244 -7.59 23.02 -1.07
N ALA A 245 -7.37 24.21 -1.60
CA ALA A 245 -7.75 24.54 -2.98
C ALA A 245 -7.10 23.59 -4.01
N ALA A 246 -5.80 23.33 -3.86
CA ALA A 246 -5.11 22.40 -4.75
C ALA A 246 -5.69 20.98 -4.67
N LEU A 247 -5.99 20.45 -3.48
CA LEU A 247 -6.56 19.13 -3.30
C LEU A 247 -8.01 19.03 -3.84
N ASP A 248 -8.77 20.13 -3.78
CA ASP A 248 -10.14 20.21 -4.32
C ASP A 248 -10.18 20.50 -5.82
N CYS A 249 -9.04 20.47 -6.52
CA CYS A 249 -8.92 20.75 -7.96
C CYS A 249 -9.37 22.16 -8.39
N SER A 250 -9.25 23.16 -7.52
CA SER A 250 -9.70 24.53 -7.73
C SER A 250 -8.53 25.56 -7.78
#